data_89ad5d452828dea288449856a9f39cb8
#
_entry.id   89ad5d452828dea288449856a9f39cb8
#
_cell.length_a   1.000
_cell.length_b   1.000
_cell.length_c   1.000
_cell.angle_alpha   90.00
_cell.angle_beta   90.00
_cell.angle_gamma   90.00
#
_symmetry.space_group_name_H-M   'P 1'
#
loop_
_entity.id
_entity.type
_entity.pdbx_description
1 polymer ?
#
loop_
_entity_poly.entity_id
_entity_poly.type
_entity_poly.pdbx_seq_one_letter_code
_entity_poly.pdbx_strand_id
1 'polypeptide(L)'
;MEQYLILARSVTYAQRMQRALVQAGIRCRIARAPRDVTDLGCAYVVSLGYRDLVSALTILRKEGIGPLRVFSPQRDGYREVLPT
;
A
#
# COMPACT_ATOMS: atom_id res chain seq x y z
N MET A 1 15.40 -5.36 -1.83
CA MET A 1 14.57 -4.88 -2.92
C MET A 1 13.59 -3.85 -2.42
N GLU A 2 13.45 -2.80 -3.18
CA GLU A 2 12.62 -1.68 -2.76
C GLU A 2 11.15 -1.99 -2.98
N GLN A 3 10.36 -1.63 -2.00
CA GLN A 3 8.93 -1.89 -2.03
C GLN A 3 8.16 -0.59 -2.00
N TYR A 4 7.12 -0.52 -2.81
CA TYR A 4 6.17 0.58 -2.74
C TYR A 4 5.16 0.28 -1.65
N LEU A 5 4.64 1.34 -1.04
CA LEU A 5 3.70 1.21 0.06
C LEU A 5 2.36 1.82 -0.32
N ILE A 6 1.28 1.11 -0.02
CA ILE A 6 -0.07 1.65 -0.15
C ILE A 6 -0.59 1.83 1.27
N LEU A 7 -0.97 3.05 1.60
CA LEU A 7 -1.40 3.38 2.96
C LEU A 7 -2.78 2.85 3.26
N ALA A 8 -2.95 2.25 4.42
CA ALA A 8 -4.24 1.78 4.93
C ALA A 8 -4.47 2.41 6.30
N ARG A 9 -5.68 2.87 6.54
CA ARG A 9 -6.00 3.57 7.80
C ARG A 9 -6.12 2.66 9.01
N SER A 10 -6.20 1.36 8.81
CA SER A 10 -6.30 0.41 9.91
C SER A 10 -5.81 -0.95 9.46
N VAL A 11 -5.54 -1.83 10.43
CA VAL A 11 -5.12 -3.19 10.11
C VAL A 11 -6.24 -3.95 9.37
N THR A 12 -7.47 -3.71 9.73
CA THR A 12 -8.61 -4.36 9.06
C THR A 12 -8.66 -3.97 7.59
N TYR A 13 -8.45 -2.69 7.31
CA TYR A 13 -8.43 -2.19 5.94
C TYR A 13 -7.25 -2.78 5.17
N ALA A 14 -6.08 -2.86 5.82
CA ALA A 14 -4.90 -3.45 5.20
C ALA A 14 -5.12 -4.92 4.88
N GLN A 15 -5.78 -5.65 5.77
CA GLN A 15 -6.08 -7.05 5.54
C GLN A 15 -7.04 -7.24 4.35
N ARG A 16 -8.00 -6.34 4.23
CA ARG A 16 -8.93 -6.38 3.11
C ARG A 16 -8.20 -6.14 1.79
N MET A 17 -7.27 -5.17 1.79
CA MET A 17 -6.46 -4.89 0.61
C MET A 17 -5.59 -6.10 0.26
N GLN A 18 -4.92 -6.66 1.25
CA GLN A 18 -4.06 -7.82 1.03
C GLN A 18 -4.83 -8.99 0.44
N ARG A 19 -6.02 -9.26 0.99
CA ARG A 19 -6.84 -10.37 0.50
C ARG A 19 -7.18 -10.21 -0.97
N ALA A 20 -7.59 -9.00 -1.37
CA ALA A 20 -7.93 -8.73 -2.76
C ALA A 20 -6.73 -8.94 -3.67
N LEU A 21 -5.56 -8.49 -3.25
CA LEU A 21 -4.35 -8.61 -4.05
C LEU A 21 -3.87 -10.04 -4.14
N VAL A 22 -3.88 -10.77 -3.03
CA VAL A 22 -3.45 -12.16 -3.03
C VAL A 22 -4.35 -13.01 -3.92
N GLN A 23 -5.65 -12.75 -3.90
CA GLN A 23 -6.58 -13.47 -4.78
C GLN A 23 -6.27 -13.22 -6.25
N ALA A 24 -5.69 -12.08 -6.57
CA ALA A 24 -5.29 -11.76 -7.94
C ALA A 24 -3.87 -12.22 -8.28
N GLY A 25 -3.22 -12.93 -7.36
CA GLY A 25 -1.89 -13.46 -7.61
C GLY A 25 -0.76 -12.48 -7.30
N ILE A 26 -1.04 -11.40 -6.58
CA ILE A 26 -0.03 -10.39 -6.27
C ILE A 26 0.51 -10.62 -4.87
N ARG A 27 1.82 -10.72 -4.75
CA ARG A 27 2.48 -10.83 -3.45
C ARG A 27 2.53 -9.48 -2.77
N CYS A 28 2.12 -9.45 -1.51
CA CYS A 28 2.17 -8.23 -0.74
C CYS A 28 2.25 -8.55 0.74
N ARG A 29 2.68 -7.56 1.52
CA ARG A 29 2.83 -7.71 2.97
C ARG A 29 2.17 -6.55 3.67
N ILE A 30 1.66 -6.82 4.88
CA ILE A 30 1.13 -5.80 5.76
C ILE A 30 2.19 -5.47 6.80
N ALA A 31 2.38 -4.18 7.05
CA ALA A 31 3.28 -3.72 8.09
C ALA A 31 2.75 -2.41 8.68
N ARG A 32 3.29 -2.03 9.83
CA ARG A 32 2.98 -0.72 10.37
C ARG A 32 3.55 0.35 9.47
N ALA A 33 2.81 1.44 9.31
CA ALA A 33 3.27 2.53 8.47
C ALA A 33 4.50 3.20 9.09
N PRO A 34 5.57 3.39 8.31
CA PRO A 34 6.73 4.12 8.80
C PRO A 34 6.36 5.57 9.11
N ARG A 35 7.14 6.21 9.97
CA ARG A 35 6.90 7.61 10.32
C ARG A 35 7.03 8.53 9.12
N ASP A 36 7.85 8.15 8.14
CA ASP A 36 8.01 8.93 6.91
C ASP A 36 6.74 8.98 6.08
N VAL A 37 5.85 8.01 6.28
CA VAL A 37 4.63 7.90 5.52
C VAL A 37 3.50 8.61 6.24
N THR A 38 3.45 8.44 7.55
CA THR A 38 2.41 9.07 8.36
C THR A 38 2.86 9.10 9.82
N ASP A 39 2.45 10.12 10.53
CA ASP A 39 2.67 10.21 11.98
C ASP A 39 1.44 9.71 12.75
N LEU A 40 0.45 9.17 12.07
CA LEU A 40 -0.69 8.55 12.71
C LEU A 40 -0.29 7.17 13.23
N GLY A 41 -0.32 7.00 14.53
CA GLY A 41 0.22 5.81 15.18
C GLY A 41 -0.48 4.50 14.82
N CYS A 42 -1.69 4.56 14.27
CA CYS A 42 -2.48 3.37 13.99
C CYS A 42 -2.54 2.99 12.51
N ALA A 43 -1.76 3.65 11.69
CA ALA A 43 -1.80 3.39 10.25
C ALA A 43 -0.95 2.18 9.88
N TYR A 44 -1.35 1.52 8.82
CA TYR A 44 -0.65 0.36 8.28
C TYR A 44 -0.40 0.57 6.80
N VAL A 45 0.51 -0.20 6.25
CA VAL A 45 0.80 -0.17 4.82
C VAL A 45 0.76 -1.58 4.26
N VAL A 46 0.39 -1.67 2.98
CA VAL A 46 0.54 -2.89 2.20
C VAL A 46 1.73 -2.64 1.27
N SER A 47 2.76 -3.46 1.39
CA SER A 47 3.97 -3.30 0.60
C SER A 47 4.00 -4.30 -0.54
N LEU A 48 4.47 -3.85 -1.70
CA LEU A 48 4.59 -4.70 -2.88
C LEU A 48 5.62 -4.11 -3.84
N GLY A 49 6.06 -4.92 -4.79
CA GLY A 49 7.06 -4.50 -5.74
C GLY A 49 6.48 -3.57 -6.80
N TYR A 50 7.34 -2.75 -7.38
CA TYR A 50 6.93 -1.80 -8.42
C TYR A 50 6.24 -2.51 -9.58
N ARG A 51 6.72 -3.71 -9.92
CA ARG A 51 6.18 -4.49 -11.04
C ARG A 51 4.67 -4.69 -10.92
N ASP A 52 4.17 -4.84 -9.70
CA ASP A 52 2.77 -5.15 -9.46
C ASP A 52 1.93 -3.94 -9.12
N LEU A 53 2.55 -2.76 -9.06
CA LEU A 53 1.88 -1.58 -8.52
C LEU A 53 0.64 -1.18 -9.32
N VAL A 54 0.76 -1.08 -10.64
CA VAL A 54 -0.36 -0.63 -11.47
C VAL A 54 -1.51 -1.62 -11.39
N SER A 55 -1.21 -2.91 -11.47
CA SER A 55 -2.24 -3.95 -11.34
C SER A 55 -2.90 -3.91 -9.98
N ALA A 56 -2.11 -3.71 -8.94
CA ALA A 56 -2.64 -3.64 -7.58
C ALA A 56 -3.62 -2.47 -7.43
N LEU A 57 -3.25 -1.30 -7.93
CA LEU A 57 -4.12 -0.13 -7.83
C LEU A 57 -5.43 -0.35 -8.59
N THR A 58 -5.35 -0.96 -9.76
CA THR A 58 -6.52 -1.28 -10.54
C THR A 58 -7.46 -2.22 -9.79
N ILE A 59 -6.90 -3.27 -9.20
CA ILE A 59 -7.68 -4.26 -8.46
C ILE A 59 -8.35 -3.62 -7.25
N LEU A 60 -7.61 -2.81 -6.49
CA LEU A 60 -8.16 -2.18 -5.29
C LEU A 60 -9.28 -1.21 -5.64
N ARG A 61 -9.14 -0.47 -6.72
CA ARG A 61 -10.20 0.44 -7.16
C ARG A 61 -11.45 -0.33 -7.57
N LYS A 62 -11.28 -1.45 -8.24
CA LYS A 62 -12.40 -2.31 -8.62
C LYS A 62 -13.14 -2.84 -7.41
N GLU A 63 -12.42 -3.09 -6.32
CA GLU A 63 -13.01 -3.57 -5.08
C GLU A 63 -13.62 -2.44 -4.25
N GLY A 64 -13.61 -1.24 -4.77
CA GLY A 64 -14.16 -0.11 -4.04
C GLY A 64 -13.28 0.38 -2.90
N ILE A 65 -12.01 0.03 -2.92
CA ILE A 65 -11.08 0.44 -1.88
C ILE A 65 -10.35 1.68 -2.37
N GLY A 66 -10.55 2.77 -1.67
CA GLY A 66 -9.95 4.05 -2.03
C GLY A 66 -10.51 5.17 -1.21
N PRO A 67 -10.00 6.40 -1.38
CA PRO A 67 -8.89 6.76 -2.24
C PRO A 67 -7.57 6.11 -1.79
N LEU A 68 -6.66 5.91 -2.75
CA LEU A 68 -5.42 5.22 -2.50
C LEU A 68 -4.27 6.22 -2.42
N ARG A 69 -3.41 6.04 -1.43
CA ARG A 69 -2.20 6.83 -1.28
C ARG A 69 -1.00 5.90 -1.40
N VAL A 70 -0.10 6.22 -2.31
CA VAL A 70 1.03 5.37 -2.66
C VAL A 70 2.33 6.10 -2.36
N PHE A 71 3.27 5.41 -1.77
CA PHE A 71 4.57 5.95 -1.40
C PHE A 71 5.67 5.15 -2.07
N SER A 72 6.62 5.84 -2.69
CA SER A 72 7.77 5.19 -3.29
C SER A 72 8.95 5.22 -2.35
N PRO A 73 9.80 4.18 -2.36
CA PRO A 73 11.00 4.19 -1.54
C PRO A 73 12.01 5.17 -2.11
N GLN A 74 12.63 5.93 -1.21
CA GLN A 74 13.69 6.88 -1.54
C GLN A 74 14.92 6.50 -0.74
N ARG A 75 16.05 7.14 -1.06
CA ARG A 75 17.31 6.83 -0.37
C ARG A 75 17.19 6.99 1.13
N ASP A 76 16.46 8.00 1.60
CA ASP A 76 16.36 8.33 3.02
C ASP A 76 14.94 8.27 3.55
N GLY A 77 14.08 7.47 2.94
CA GLY A 77 12.71 7.31 3.44
C GLY A 77 11.73 7.03 2.32
N TYR A 78 10.55 7.61 2.43
CA TYR A 78 9.47 7.40 1.46
C TYR A 78 8.89 8.72 1.03
N ARG A 79 8.39 8.76 -0.19
CA ARG A 79 7.79 9.94 -0.76
C ARG A 79 6.46 9.59 -1.41
N GLU A 80 5.42 10.36 -1.12
CA GLU A 80 4.12 10.13 -1.73
C GLU A 80 4.18 10.45 -3.22
N VAL A 81 3.76 9.47 -4.03
CA VAL A 81 3.87 9.61 -5.49
C VAL A 81 2.52 9.57 -6.18
N LEU A 82 1.47 9.19 -5.48
CA LEU A 82 0.17 9.10 -6.13
C LEU A 82 -0.94 9.30 -5.13
N PRO A 83 -1.53 10.48 -5.08
CA PRO A 83 -2.83 10.65 -4.46
C PRO A 83 -3.89 10.44 -5.53
N THR A 84 -4.71 9.46 -5.36
CA THR A 84 -5.84 9.30 -6.27
C THR A 84 -7.12 9.20 -5.51
#